data_ff7467c4c61d605de5d44735fafe5547
#
_entry.id   ff7467c4c61d605de5d44735fafe5547
#
_cell.length_a   1.000
_cell.length_b   1.000
_cell.length_c   1.000
_cell.angle_alpha   90.00
_cell.angle_beta   90.00
_cell.angle_gamma   90.00
#
_symmetry.space_group_name_H-M   'P 1'
#
loop_
_entity.id
_entity.type
_entity.pdbx_description
1 polymer ?
#
loop_
_entity_poly.entity_id
_entity_poly.type
_entity_poly.pdbx_seq_one_letter_code
_entity_poly.pdbx_strand_id
1 'polypeptide(L)'
;MTRHQIESTVRTEYNKYKGTNAKKTRLSIGIGCGTASYEFDLYELNVVIGCISTSSWFNETGTNNTGGQDRASSELSWLSLWQGNESRVHILTDKEMAHRLFKKHSGALFPHSIEIHHFEINTKRFSLIGTL
;
A
#
# COMPACT_ATOMS: atom_id res chain seq x y z
N MET A 1 -2.66 9.89 16.72
CA MET A 1 -2.35 10.47 15.39
C MET A 1 -3.52 10.28 14.45
N THR A 2 -3.77 11.28 13.61
CA THR A 2 -4.76 11.15 12.54
C THR A 2 -4.22 10.24 11.44
N ARG A 3 -5.13 9.78 10.55
CA ARG A 3 -4.76 8.98 9.38
C ARG A 3 -3.68 9.67 8.54
N HIS A 4 -3.85 10.97 8.28
CA HIS A 4 -2.89 11.74 7.47
C HIS A 4 -1.53 11.85 8.14
N GLN A 5 -1.50 11.97 9.46
CA GLN A 5 -0.25 12.01 10.23
C GLN A 5 0.47 10.66 10.15
N ILE A 6 -0.27 9.56 10.26
CA ILE A 6 0.29 8.22 10.13
C ILE A 6 0.87 8.02 8.73
N GLU A 7 0.11 8.35 7.69
CA GLU A 7 0.56 8.24 6.30
C GLU A 7 1.83 9.05 6.05
N SER A 8 1.87 10.28 6.57
CA SER A 8 3.05 11.14 6.45
C SER A 8 4.26 10.55 7.16
N THR A 9 4.07 9.99 8.35
CA THR A 9 5.13 9.32 9.10
C THR A 9 5.67 8.12 8.33
N VAL A 10 4.80 7.27 7.82
CA VAL A 10 5.19 6.10 7.04
C VAL A 10 5.98 6.51 5.80
N ARG A 11 5.52 7.53 5.08
CA ARG A 11 6.21 8.04 3.88
C ARG A 11 7.61 8.54 4.22
N THR A 12 7.73 9.34 5.27
CA THR A 12 9.02 9.87 5.71
C THR A 12 9.98 8.74 6.09
N GLU A 13 9.50 7.77 6.86
CA GLU A 13 10.32 6.65 7.30
C GLU A 13 10.67 5.70 6.14
N TYR A 14 9.76 5.49 5.19
CA TYR A 14 10.04 4.70 4.00
C TYR A 14 11.15 5.34 3.16
N ASN A 15 11.09 6.65 2.97
CA ASN A 15 12.12 7.37 2.20
C ASN A 15 13.49 7.28 2.86
N LYS A 16 13.55 7.32 4.18
CA LYS A 16 14.80 7.09 4.92
C LYS A 16 15.29 5.66 4.74
N TYR A 17 14.39 4.70 4.89
CA TYR A 17 14.71 3.28 4.82
C TYR A 17 15.24 2.87 3.45
N LYS A 18 14.67 3.38 2.39
CA LYS A 18 15.02 3.02 1.01
C LYS A 18 15.92 4.03 0.30
N GLY A 19 16.18 5.18 0.89
CA GLY A 19 16.94 6.24 0.24
C GLY A 19 16.20 6.83 -0.95
N THR A 20 14.88 6.91 -0.87
CA THR A 20 14.01 7.42 -1.93
C THR A 20 13.49 8.81 -1.60
N ASN A 21 12.82 9.43 -2.57
CA ASN A 21 12.17 10.73 -2.42
C ASN A 21 10.74 10.65 -2.95
N ALA A 22 9.98 9.66 -2.48
CA ALA A 22 8.61 9.43 -2.89
C ALA A 22 7.67 10.46 -2.27
N LYS A 23 6.67 10.90 -3.04
CA LYS A 23 5.69 11.91 -2.62
C LYS A 23 4.29 11.41 -2.93
N LYS A 24 3.32 11.89 -2.16
CA LYS A 24 1.90 11.67 -2.45
C LYS A 24 1.57 12.33 -3.78
N THR A 25 1.07 11.56 -4.74
CA THR A 25 0.92 12.03 -6.12
C THR A 25 -0.33 11.43 -6.76
N ARG A 26 -1.13 12.30 -7.41
CA ARG A 26 -2.27 11.86 -8.21
C ARG A 26 -1.81 11.56 -9.61
N LEU A 27 -2.12 10.36 -10.09
CA LEU A 27 -1.71 9.89 -11.40
C LEU A 27 -2.92 9.42 -12.21
N SER A 28 -2.85 9.56 -13.52
CA SER A 28 -3.86 9.04 -14.45
C SER A 28 -3.49 7.63 -14.88
N ILE A 29 -4.48 6.75 -14.88
CA ILE A 29 -4.32 5.35 -15.27
C ILE A 29 -5.27 5.05 -16.40
N GLY A 30 -4.76 4.50 -17.52
CA GLY A 30 -5.58 4.04 -18.63
C GLY A 30 -6.33 2.77 -18.26
N ILE A 31 -7.66 2.79 -18.42
CA ILE A 31 -8.51 1.64 -18.15
C ILE A 31 -9.42 1.45 -19.36
N GLY A 32 -9.16 0.39 -20.15
CA GLY A 32 -9.93 0.12 -21.35
C GLY A 32 -9.90 1.31 -22.32
N CYS A 33 -11.06 1.90 -22.64
CA CYS A 33 -11.17 3.04 -23.55
C CYS A 33 -11.17 4.37 -22.82
N GLY A 34 -10.96 4.39 -21.50
CA GLY A 34 -10.98 5.61 -20.69
C GLY A 34 -9.76 5.74 -19.80
N THR A 35 -9.81 6.74 -18.93
CA THR A 35 -8.79 6.96 -17.91
C THR A 35 -9.46 7.17 -16.55
N ALA A 36 -8.78 6.74 -15.49
CA ALA A 36 -9.15 7.05 -14.12
C ALA A 36 -7.97 7.73 -13.45
N SER A 37 -8.20 8.56 -12.45
CA SER A 37 -7.13 9.13 -11.65
C SER A 37 -7.18 8.54 -10.24
N TYR A 38 -6.01 8.33 -9.66
CA TYR A 38 -5.89 7.81 -8.31
C TYR A 38 -4.72 8.50 -7.61
N GLU A 39 -4.87 8.79 -6.32
CA GLU A 39 -3.82 9.40 -5.53
C GLU A 39 -3.04 8.31 -4.79
N PHE A 40 -1.82 8.07 -5.24
CA PHE A 40 -0.91 7.14 -4.59
C PHE A 40 -0.19 7.83 -3.43
N ASP A 41 -0.02 7.13 -2.34
CA ASP A 41 0.63 7.67 -1.14
C ASP A 41 2.13 7.85 -1.31
N LEU A 42 2.74 7.07 -2.20
CA LEU A 42 4.16 7.10 -2.52
C LEU A 42 4.33 7.08 -4.03
N TYR A 43 5.06 8.05 -4.57
CA TYR A 43 5.45 8.02 -5.98
C TYR A 43 6.75 8.76 -6.20
N GLU A 44 7.69 8.07 -6.82
CA GLU A 44 8.90 8.68 -7.38
C GLU A 44 9.13 8.07 -8.75
N LEU A 45 9.18 8.92 -9.79
CA LEU A 45 9.29 8.52 -11.20
C LEU A 45 10.43 7.53 -11.40
N ASN A 46 10.14 6.39 -12.03
CA ASN A 46 11.07 5.30 -12.32
C ASN A 46 11.67 4.61 -11.08
N VAL A 47 11.16 4.88 -9.90
CA VAL A 47 11.71 4.32 -8.65
C VAL A 47 10.67 3.50 -7.91
N VAL A 48 9.61 4.12 -7.41
CA VAL A 48 8.63 3.46 -6.56
C VAL A 48 7.24 4.05 -6.72
N ILE A 49 6.23 3.19 -6.61
CA ILE A 49 4.82 3.57 -6.49
C ILE A 49 4.22 2.74 -5.36
N GLY A 50 3.44 3.38 -4.48
CA GLY A 50 2.92 2.66 -3.33
C GLY A 50 1.67 3.24 -2.72
N CYS A 51 1.00 2.40 -1.94
CA CYS A 51 -0.14 2.76 -1.11
C CYS A 51 0.17 2.48 0.35
N ILE A 52 -0.41 3.28 1.24
CA ILE A 52 -0.28 3.12 2.69
C ILE A 52 -1.67 2.89 3.26
N SER A 53 -1.89 1.70 3.83
CA SER A 53 -3.14 1.34 4.51
C SER A 53 -2.99 1.52 6.01
N THR A 54 -3.89 2.28 6.62
CA THR A 54 -3.90 2.51 8.07
C THR A 54 -5.04 1.77 8.76
N SER A 55 -5.87 1.04 8.03
CA SER A 55 -7.01 0.31 8.57
C SER A 55 -6.58 -1.01 9.20
N SER A 56 -7.27 -1.38 10.29
CA SER A 56 -7.07 -2.69 10.93
C SER A 56 -8.00 -3.74 10.30
N TRP A 57 -7.61 -5.00 10.38
CA TRP A 57 -8.42 -6.12 9.91
C TRP A 57 -9.69 -6.28 10.75
N PHE A 58 -9.56 -6.14 12.06
CA PHE A 58 -10.67 -6.21 13.00
C PHE A 58 -11.03 -4.83 13.55
N ASN A 59 -12.30 -4.64 13.87
CA ASN A 59 -12.77 -3.51 14.67
C ASN A 59 -12.32 -3.68 16.12
N GLU A 60 -12.41 -2.60 16.91
CA GLU A 60 -12.07 -2.64 18.34
C GLU A 60 -12.88 -3.68 19.11
N THR A 61 -14.10 -3.99 18.66
CA THR A 61 -14.97 -5.00 19.26
C THR A 61 -14.63 -6.43 18.85
N GLY A 62 -13.62 -6.63 18.01
CA GLY A 62 -13.23 -7.95 17.54
C GLY A 62 -13.98 -8.45 16.30
N THR A 63 -14.93 -7.68 15.78
CA THR A 63 -15.64 -8.01 14.54
C THR A 63 -14.82 -7.60 13.32
N ASN A 64 -15.15 -8.17 12.16
CA ASN A 64 -14.46 -7.84 10.91
C ASN A 64 -14.67 -6.38 10.52
N ASN A 65 -13.59 -5.68 10.18
CA ASN A 65 -13.62 -4.36 9.60
C ASN A 65 -13.70 -4.47 8.08
N THR A 66 -14.87 -4.81 7.56
CA THR A 66 -15.04 -5.07 6.12
C THR A 66 -14.70 -3.86 5.26
N GLY A 67 -15.07 -2.65 5.69
CA GLY A 67 -14.75 -1.42 4.97
C GLY A 67 -13.24 -1.19 4.85
N GLY A 68 -12.50 -1.44 5.93
CA GLY A 68 -11.03 -1.33 5.93
C GLY A 68 -10.37 -2.40 5.08
N GLN A 69 -10.88 -3.64 5.14
CA GLN A 69 -10.39 -4.75 4.32
C GLN A 69 -10.62 -4.47 2.83
N ASP A 70 -11.79 -3.99 2.46
CA ASP A 70 -12.13 -3.64 1.08
C ASP A 70 -11.25 -2.51 0.56
N ARG A 71 -10.97 -1.51 1.41
CA ARG A 71 -10.10 -0.40 1.04
C ARG A 71 -8.68 -0.89 0.77
N ALA A 72 -8.13 -1.76 1.62
CA ALA A 72 -6.80 -2.31 1.42
C ALA A 72 -6.73 -3.15 0.13
N SER A 73 -7.75 -3.95 -0.16
CA SER A 73 -7.83 -4.71 -1.40
C SER A 73 -7.94 -3.80 -2.63
N SER A 74 -8.70 -2.71 -2.52
CA SER A 74 -8.83 -1.71 -3.58
C SER A 74 -7.48 -1.03 -3.89
N GLU A 75 -6.73 -0.68 -2.86
CA GLU A 75 -5.38 -0.08 -3.02
C GLU A 75 -4.46 -1.05 -3.78
N LEU A 76 -4.52 -2.32 -3.44
CA LEU A 76 -3.75 -3.35 -4.14
C LEU A 76 -4.14 -3.43 -5.62
N SER A 77 -5.43 -3.32 -5.92
CA SER A 77 -5.93 -3.32 -7.30
C SER A 77 -5.40 -2.12 -8.09
N TRP A 78 -5.38 -0.93 -7.48
CA TRP A 78 -4.83 0.24 -8.14
C TRP A 78 -3.35 0.08 -8.46
N LEU A 79 -2.57 -0.50 -7.53
CA LEU A 79 -1.16 -0.82 -7.78
C LEU A 79 -0.99 -1.78 -8.94
N SER A 80 -1.89 -2.79 -9.06
CA SER A 80 -1.83 -3.78 -10.13
C SER A 80 -2.18 -3.18 -11.49
N LEU A 81 -3.00 -2.13 -11.53
CA LEU A 81 -3.41 -1.45 -12.76
C LEU A 81 -2.36 -0.46 -13.27
N TRP A 82 -1.43 -0.03 -12.43
CA TRP A 82 -0.39 0.90 -12.84
C TRP A 82 0.51 0.27 -13.90
N GLN A 83 0.78 1.01 -14.98
CA GLN A 83 1.50 0.50 -16.15
C GLN A 83 2.96 0.96 -16.23
N GLY A 84 3.42 1.77 -15.28
CA GLY A 84 4.80 2.24 -15.24
C GLY A 84 5.76 1.17 -14.75
N ASN A 85 7.05 1.50 -14.79
CA ASN A 85 8.15 0.58 -14.42
C ASN A 85 8.56 0.67 -12.94
N GLU A 86 7.92 1.54 -12.17
CA GLU A 86 8.24 1.72 -10.75
C GLU A 86 8.02 0.42 -9.97
N SER A 87 8.85 0.17 -8.96
CA SER A 87 8.63 -0.91 -8.01
C SER A 87 7.35 -0.64 -7.22
N ARG A 88 6.50 -1.66 -7.06
CA ARG A 88 5.21 -1.53 -6.39
C ARG A 88 5.32 -1.98 -4.95
N VAL A 89 4.84 -1.15 -4.02
CA VAL A 89 4.85 -1.46 -2.59
C VAL A 89 3.50 -1.11 -1.96
N HIS A 90 3.00 -2.00 -1.12
CA HIS A 90 1.82 -1.76 -0.30
C HIS A 90 2.23 -1.87 1.16
N ILE A 91 2.16 -0.76 1.89
CA ILE A 91 2.60 -0.68 3.29
C ILE A 91 1.37 -0.61 4.17
N LEU A 92 1.29 -1.52 5.15
CA LEU A 92 0.16 -1.60 6.06
C LEU A 92 0.65 -1.44 7.49
N THR A 93 -0.07 -0.65 8.28
CA THR A 93 0.29 -0.38 9.67
C THR A 93 -0.30 -1.40 10.64
N ASP A 94 -1.26 -2.20 10.19
CA ASP A 94 -1.83 -3.29 10.98
C ASP A 94 -1.21 -4.62 10.53
N LYS A 95 -0.53 -5.29 11.45
CA LYS A 95 0.16 -6.55 11.18
C LYS A 95 -0.80 -7.64 10.69
N GLU A 96 -1.96 -7.73 11.34
CA GLU A 96 -2.98 -8.72 10.96
C GLU A 96 -3.48 -8.46 9.54
N MET A 97 -3.75 -7.20 9.20
CA MET A 97 -4.17 -6.83 7.84
C MET A 97 -3.10 -7.21 6.82
N ALA A 98 -1.83 -6.94 7.11
CA ALA A 98 -0.73 -7.24 6.20
C ALA A 98 -0.63 -8.73 5.90
N HIS A 99 -0.66 -9.58 6.93
CA HIS A 99 -0.59 -11.02 6.77
C HIS A 99 -1.80 -11.60 6.05
N ARG A 100 -3.00 -11.17 6.41
CA ARG A 100 -4.24 -11.69 5.82
C ARG A 100 -4.42 -11.21 4.39
N LEU A 101 -4.07 -9.96 4.09
CA LEU A 101 -4.13 -9.45 2.73
C LEU A 101 -3.18 -10.22 1.82
N PHE A 102 -1.95 -10.46 2.27
CA PHE A 102 -0.98 -11.26 1.53
C PHE A 102 -1.50 -12.68 1.29
N LYS A 103 -2.01 -13.33 2.32
CA LYS A 103 -2.55 -14.69 2.21
C LYS A 103 -3.74 -14.77 1.25
N LYS A 104 -4.64 -13.80 1.33
CA LYS A 104 -5.85 -13.73 0.50
C LYS A 104 -5.51 -13.64 -0.99
N HIS A 105 -4.50 -12.87 -1.34
CA HIS A 105 -4.12 -12.61 -2.73
C HIS A 105 -2.95 -13.45 -3.21
N SER A 106 -2.37 -14.28 -2.36
CA SER A 106 -1.29 -15.19 -2.70
C SER A 106 -1.81 -16.20 -3.73
N GLY A 107 -1.09 -16.34 -4.83
CA GLY A 107 -1.50 -17.19 -5.96
C GLY A 107 -2.29 -16.47 -7.04
N ALA A 108 -2.70 -15.22 -6.83
CA ALA A 108 -3.28 -14.40 -7.89
C ALA A 108 -2.21 -14.06 -8.92
N LEU A 109 -2.61 -13.96 -10.19
CA LEU A 109 -1.69 -13.63 -11.27
C LEU A 109 -1.69 -12.11 -11.46
N PHE A 110 -0.78 -11.42 -10.80
CA PHE A 110 -0.57 -10.00 -11.00
C PHE A 110 0.39 -9.76 -12.17
N PRO A 111 0.14 -8.74 -13.01
CA PRO A 111 1.05 -8.44 -14.12
C PRO A 111 2.43 -7.98 -13.68
N HIS A 112 2.55 -7.49 -12.44
CA HIS A 112 3.80 -7.01 -11.84
C HIS A 112 3.87 -7.42 -10.39
N SER A 113 5.07 -7.63 -9.88
CA SER A 113 5.29 -7.95 -8.46
C SER A 113 4.89 -6.77 -7.57
N ILE A 114 4.22 -7.08 -6.48
CA ILE A 114 3.82 -6.09 -5.47
C ILE A 114 4.33 -6.57 -4.11
N GLU A 115 5.19 -5.78 -3.47
CA GLU A 115 5.70 -6.11 -2.14
C GLU A 115 4.70 -5.65 -1.08
N ILE A 116 4.37 -6.53 -0.16
CA ILE A 116 3.54 -6.23 1.00
C ILE A 116 4.46 -6.05 2.21
N HIS A 117 4.43 -4.87 2.81
CA HIS A 117 5.22 -4.54 4.00
C HIS A 117 4.31 -4.21 5.17
N HIS A 118 4.74 -4.61 6.36
CA HIS A 118 4.17 -4.11 7.61
C HIS A 118 5.09 -3.03 8.18
N PHE A 119 4.51 -1.92 8.60
CA PHE A 119 5.21 -0.84 9.30
C PHE A 119 4.74 -0.78 10.74
N GLU A 120 5.67 -1.01 11.68
CA GLU A 120 5.38 -0.88 13.11
C GLU A 120 5.59 0.56 13.53
N ILE A 121 4.50 1.25 13.91
CA ILE A 121 4.54 2.67 14.22
C ILE A 121 5.43 2.98 15.42
N ASN A 122 5.39 2.15 16.46
CA ASN A 122 6.11 2.42 17.70
C ASN A 122 7.62 2.32 17.54
N THR A 123 8.11 1.38 16.74
CA THR A 123 9.53 1.16 16.50
C THR A 123 10.00 1.75 15.18
N LYS A 124 9.07 2.20 14.33
CA LYS A 124 9.32 2.73 12.98
C LYS A 124 10.10 1.74 12.10
N ARG A 125 9.77 0.46 12.21
CA ARG A 125 10.43 -0.61 11.46
C ARG A 125 9.52 -1.19 10.39
N PHE A 126 10.12 -1.46 9.24
CA PHE A 126 9.47 -2.15 8.12
C PHE A 126 9.82 -3.64 8.14
N SER A 127 8.82 -4.47 7.84
CA SER A 127 9.01 -5.91 7.68
C SER A 127 8.37 -6.33 6.37
N LEU A 128 9.12 -7.00 5.50
CA LEU A 128 8.57 -7.57 4.29
C LEU A 128 7.74 -8.80 4.68
N ILE A 129 6.44 -8.77 4.37
CA ILE A 129 5.54 -9.89 4.61
C ILE A 129 5.63 -10.89 3.48
N GLY A 130 5.70 -10.40 2.24
CA GLY A 130 5.83 -11.22 1.06
C GLY A 130 5.67 -10.41 -0.21
N THR A 131 5.85 -11.08 -1.35
CA THR A 131 5.71 -10.49 -2.67
C THR A 131 4.64 -11.23 -3.44
N LEU A 132 3.69 -10.47 -3.98
CA LEU A 132 2.60 -11.02 -4.81
C LEU A 132 3.00 -11.09 -6.27
#